data_ce758fd5007fc9652a2fb97dd3a5323d
#
_entry.id   ce758fd5007fc9652a2fb97dd3a5323d
#
_cell.length_a   1.000
_cell.length_b   1.000
_cell.length_c   1.000
_cell.angle_alpha   90.00
_cell.angle_beta   90.00
_cell.angle_gamma   90.00
#
_symmetry.space_group_name_H-M   'P 1'
#
loop_
_entity.id
_entity.type
_entity.pdbx_description
1 polymer ?
#
loop_
_entity_poly.entity_id
_entity_poly.type
_entity_poly.pdbx_seq_one_letter_code
_entity_poly.pdbx_strand_id
1 'polypeptide(L)'
;MTFSKIPFFGILVIVCLLSLSCSTTSYREVYPMLTDGKYDSEFPYRGCSEQLEQISESVKMISCIVYYKSLVFPLAAKIRMVDLHDPFLKEKAEKEVYLNQTSSGSATVIYCQNKRIALLTCAHVVDFSDTVFTFYRGVDGKQTEIIQSIALKNRQINYVAAIQGSRNLEILSLDKENDLALVGQRLESSGVPDVTVFNYPIGKAKELEWGAFVYLFGYPAGYRIVTKAIVSNPNRDKYGSFLTDAVFNKGFSGGIILAIRDGVPNFELVGMMKLVPGHQQYYLTPAKEGEAMEFDSNIPFKGDVYAESRTDIIYGVAPAIPAELIVEFLQTNLQKLADEGYDVRPFLEHPSIVKPENK
;
A
#
# COMPACT_ATOMS: atom_id res chain seq x y z
N MET A 1 -41.54 76.19 -4.82
CA MET A 1 -41.00 74.86 -4.69
C MET A 1 -39.50 74.95 -4.69
N THR A 2 -38.91 74.85 -3.50
CA THR A 2 -37.46 74.95 -3.27
C THR A 2 -36.88 73.53 -3.28
N PHE A 3 -36.19 73.17 -4.32
CA PHE A 3 -35.40 71.89 -4.36
C PHE A 3 -34.16 72.07 -3.50
N SER A 4 -34.14 71.37 -2.40
CA SER A 4 -32.96 71.27 -1.51
C SER A 4 -31.86 70.55 -2.29
N LYS A 5 -30.73 71.20 -2.56
CA LYS A 5 -29.53 70.62 -3.12
C LYS A 5 -28.87 69.73 -2.08
N ILE A 6 -29.00 68.41 -2.19
CA ILE A 6 -28.18 67.47 -1.40
C ILE A 6 -26.72 67.73 -1.81
N PRO A 7 -25.82 68.08 -0.88
CA PRO A 7 -24.46 68.37 -1.25
C PRO A 7 -23.79 67.08 -1.80
N PHE A 8 -23.12 67.21 -2.91
CA PHE A 8 -22.41 66.14 -3.62
C PHE A 8 -21.47 65.31 -2.68
N PHE A 9 -21.00 65.97 -1.61
CA PHE A 9 -20.18 65.34 -0.55
C PHE A 9 -20.96 64.28 0.26
N GLY A 10 -22.26 64.46 0.49
CA GLY A 10 -23.10 63.48 1.18
C GLY A 10 -23.33 62.19 0.36
N ILE A 11 -23.44 62.32 -0.95
CA ILE A 11 -23.58 61.17 -1.87
C ILE A 11 -22.27 60.37 -1.94
N LEU A 12 -21.12 61.07 -1.96
CA LEU A 12 -19.80 60.43 -2.00
C LEU A 12 -19.52 59.64 -0.70
N VAL A 13 -19.90 60.14 0.45
CA VAL A 13 -19.77 59.45 1.73
C VAL A 13 -20.66 58.19 1.82
N ILE A 14 -21.90 58.28 1.29
CA ILE A 14 -22.79 57.13 1.29
C ILE A 14 -22.25 56.03 0.31
N VAL A 15 -21.70 56.39 -0.84
CA VAL A 15 -21.08 55.44 -1.78
C VAL A 15 -19.83 54.82 -1.17
N CYS A 16 -19.00 55.56 -0.46
CA CYS A 16 -17.84 54.99 0.28
C CYS A 16 -18.27 54.09 1.44
N LEU A 17 -19.35 54.38 2.15
CA LEU A 17 -19.88 53.53 3.22
C LEU A 17 -20.51 52.22 2.65
N LEU A 18 -21.11 52.30 1.49
CA LEU A 18 -21.65 51.10 0.80
C LEU A 18 -20.56 50.23 0.19
N SER A 19 -19.43 50.80 -0.19
CA SER A 19 -18.28 50.04 -0.69
C SER A 19 -17.45 49.35 0.40
N LEU A 20 -17.56 49.78 1.66
CA LEU A 20 -16.93 49.16 2.82
C LEU A 20 -17.74 47.97 3.38
N SER A 21 -18.94 47.71 2.89
CA SER A 21 -19.82 46.62 3.35
C SER A 21 -19.63 45.30 2.58
N CYS A 22 -18.59 45.17 1.74
CA CYS A 22 -18.17 43.85 1.29
C CYS A 22 -17.32 43.19 2.39
N SER A 23 -17.98 42.66 3.42
CA SER A 23 -17.30 41.68 4.28
C SER A 23 -16.98 40.48 3.39
N THR A 24 -15.72 40.31 3.03
CA THR A 24 -15.24 39.05 2.51
C THR A 24 -15.37 38.04 3.64
N THR A 25 -16.53 37.37 3.71
CA THR A 25 -16.73 36.25 4.60
C THR A 25 -15.61 35.28 4.33
N SER A 26 -14.71 35.09 5.29
CA SER A 26 -13.61 34.16 5.13
C SER A 26 -14.18 32.77 4.93
N TYR A 27 -13.63 31.99 4.01
CA TYR A 27 -14.03 30.60 3.80
C TYR A 27 -13.98 29.80 5.13
N ARG A 28 -13.09 30.18 6.03
CA ARG A 28 -12.96 29.61 7.38
C ARG A 28 -14.15 29.92 8.30
N GLU A 29 -14.83 31.05 8.13
CA GLU A 29 -16.06 31.39 8.89
C GLU A 29 -17.26 30.59 8.40
N VAL A 30 -17.30 30.26 7.12
CA VAL A 30 -18.38 29.43 6.52
C VAL A 30 -18.18 27.96 6.85
N TYR A 31 -16.92 27.49 6.96
CA TYR A 31 -16.55 26.11 7.25
C TYR A 31 -15.64 26.04 8.48
N PRO A 32 -16.21 26.12 9.70
CA PRO A 32 -15.42 26.11 10.94
C PRO A 32 -14.61 24.82 11.14
N MET A 33 -15.02 23.71 10.51
CA MET A 33 -14.28 22.44 10.50
C MET A 33 -12.87 22.55 9.92
N LEU A 34 -12.58 23.56 9.07
CA LEU A 34 -11.25 23.79 8.51
C LEU A 34 -10.26 24.43 9.52
N THR A 35 -10.61 24.53 10.80
CA THR A 35 -9.76 25.13 11.85
C THR A 35 -9.95 24.47 13.21
N ASP A 36 -10.57 23.29 13.26
CA ASP A 36 -10.89 22.60 14.51
C ASP A 36 -9.77 21.66 14.99
N GLY A 37 -8.71 21.51 14.18
CA GLY A 37 -7.57 20.63 14.47
C GLY A 37 -7.82 19.14 14.20
N LYS A 38 -8.97 18.80 13.60
CA LYS A 38 -9.34 17.42 13.27
C LYS A 38 -9.07 17.09 11.82
N TYR A 39 -9.20 15.80 11.48
CA TYR A 39 -9.22 15.37 10.09
C TYR A 39 -10.57 15.67 9.46
N ASP A 40 -10.53 16.19 8.22
CA ASP A 40 -11.73 16.57 7.47
C ASP A 40 -12.55 15.32 7.12
N SER A 41 -13.87 15.40 7.26
CA SER A 41 -14.83 14.39 6.79
C SER A 41 -15.49 14.78 5.47
N GLU A 42 -15.25 15.98 4.99
CA GLU A 42 -15.82 16.51 3.76
C GLU A 42 -14.82 16.47 2.60
N PHE A 43 -15.33 16.59 1.37
CA PHE A 43 -14.48 16.75 0.21
C PHE A 43 -13.67 18.04 0.29
N PRO A 44 -12.43 18.04 -0.22
CA PRO A 44 -11.60 19.23 -0.28
C PRO A 44 -12.36 20.40 -0.92
N TYR A 45 -12.37 21.54 -0.26
CA TYR A 45 -13.09 22.75 -0.70
C TYR A 45 -12.44 23.45 -1.91
N ARG A 46 -11.23 23.03 -2.29
CA ARG A 46 -10.52 23.54 -3.47
C ARG A 46 -9.69 22.45 -4.12
N GLY A 47 -9.26 22.68 -5.35
CA GLY A 47 -8.44 21.76 -6.11
C GLY A 47 -7.08 21.51 -5.45
N CYS A 48 -6.64 20.25 -5.45
CA CYS A 48 -5.35 19.81 -4.91
C CYS A 48 -4.61 18.88 -5.89
N SER A 49 -4.89 19.00 -7.19
CA SER A 49 -4.35 18.09 -8.22
C SER A 49 -2.82 18.06 -8.24
N GLU A 50 -2.17 19.22 -8.14
CA GLU A 50 -0.70 19.31 -8.12
C GLU A 50 -0.08 18.59 -6.94
N GLN A 51 -0.67 18.75 -5.73
CA GLN A 51 -0.20 18.06 -4.53
C GLN A 51 -0.40 16.54 -4.65
N LEU A 52 -1.55 16.10 -5.16
CA LEU A 52 -1.82 14.68 -5.38
C LEU A 52 -0.84 14.09 -6.41
N GLU A 53 -0.49 14.81 -7.46
CA GLU A 53 0.51 14.40 -8.44
C GLU A 53 1.88 14.25 -7.79
N GLN A 54 2.36 15.26 -7.06
CA GLN A 54 3.63 15.23 -6.34
C GLN A 54 3.70 14.07 -5.33
N ILE A 55 2.64 13.85 -4.55
CA ILE A 55 2.57 12.71 -3.63
C ILE A 55 2.67 11.40 -4.41
N SER A 56 1.92 11.27 -5.50
CA SER A 56 1.88 10.06 -6.31
C SER A 56 3.22 9.70 -6.94
N GLU A 57 4.09 10.70 -7.19
CA GLU A 57 5.45 10.48 -7.70
C GLU A 57 6.37 9.82 -6.68
N SER A 58 6.11 9.96 -5.39
CA SER A 58 6.88 9.27 -4.36
C SER A 58 6.52 7.78 -4.23
N VAL A 59 5.36 7.38 -4.74
CA VAL A 59 4.88 6.00 -4.73
C VAL A 59 5.31 5.29 -6.01
N LYS A 60 5.81 4.07 -5.90
CA LYS A 60 6.34 3.27 -7.01
C LYS A 60 5.74 1.87 -6.99
N MET A 61 5.65 1.25 -8.16
CA MET A 61 5.34 -0.17 -8.25
C MET A 61 6.59 -0.99 -7.91
N ILE A 62 6.49 -1.83 -6.88
CA ILE A 62 7.52 -2.82 -6.56
C ILE A 62 7.09 -4.18 -7.10
N SER A 63 8.05 -4.89 -7.69
CA SER A 63 7.86 -6.26 -8.17
C SER A 63 8.87 -7.18 -7.52
N CYS A 64 8.43 -8.37 -7.16
CA CYS A 64 9.26 -9.42 -6.59
C CYS A 64 9.13 -10.68 -7.42
N ILE A 65 10.28 -11.29 -7.75
CA ILE A 65 10.36 -12.60 -8.44
C ILE A 65 11.23 -13.50 -7.57
N VAL A 66 10.68 -14.64 -7.18
CA VAL A 66 11.41 -15.65 -6.41
C VAL A 66 11.53 -16.92 -7.22
N TYR A 67 12.73 -17.44 -7.29
CA TYR A 67 13.05 -18.68 -7.98
C TYR A 67 13.29 -19.78 -6.96
N TYR A 68 12.59 -20.89 -7.15
CA TYR A 68 12.72 -22.08 -6.33
C TYR A 68 13.28 -23.24 -7.15
N LYS A 69 14.11 -24.03 -6.49
CA LYS A 69 14.51 -25.35 -6.92
C LYS A 69 13.73 -26.37 -6.12
N SER A 70 12.86 -27.11 -6.76
CA SER A 70 11.92 -28.05 -6.14
C SER A 70 12.36 -29.49 -6.41
N LEU A 71 12.50 -30.27 -5.35
CA LEU A 71 12.64 -31.72 -5.38
C LEU A 71 11.24 -32.33 -5.34
N VAL A 72 10.88 -33.14 -6.32
CA VAL A 72 9.58 -33.82 -6.39
C VAL A 72 9.78 -35.30 -6.07
N PHE A 73 8.99 -35.81 -5.14
CA PHE A 73 9.08 -37.20 -4.68
C PHE A 73 7.88 -38.00 -5.13
N PRO A 74 8.08 -39.26 -5.55
CA PRO A 74 6.96 -40.16 -5.84
C PRO A 74 6.24 -40.54 -4.54
N LEU A 75 4.93 -40.81 -4.62
CA LEU A 75 4.13 -41.22 -3.46
C LEU A 75 4.70 -42.48 -2.79
N ALA A 76 5.28 -43.37 -3.56
CA ALA A 76 5.91 -44.60 -3.07
C ALA A 76 7.11 -44.35 -2.15
N ALA A 77 7.80 -43.23 -2.27
CA ALA A 77 8.93 -42.86 -1.41
C ALA A 77 8.48 -42.51 0.03
N LYS A 78 7.18 -42.16 0.23
CA LYS A 78 6.55 -41.91 1.53
C LYS A 78 7.34 -40.89 2.41
N ILE A 79 7.96 -39.89 1.79
CA ILE A 79 8.74 -38.88 2.48
C ILE A 79 7.85 -38.07 3.45
N ARG A 80 8.31 -37.90 4.68
CA ARG A 80 7.64 -37.13 5.73
C ARG A 80 8.56 -36.06 6.31
N MET A 81 8.04 -35.17 7.15
CA MET A 81 8.85 -34.13 7.80
C MET A 81 10.02 -34.67 8.63
N VAL A 82 9.89 -35.87 9.19
CA VAL A 82 10.96 -36.53 9.96
C VAL A 82 12.14 -36.95 9.08
N ASP A 83 11.93 -37.16 7.79
CA ASP A 83 12.95 -37.60 6.84
C ASP A 83 13.79 -36.44 6.28
N LEU A 84 13.51 -35.20 6.64
CA LEU A 84 14.23 -34.01 6.13
C LEU A 84 15.72 -33.97 6.48
N HIS A 85 16.14 -34.70 7.51
CA HIS A 85 17.53 -34.82 7.94
C HIS A 85 18.28 -35.97 7.25
N ASP A 86 17.61 -36.74 6.39
CA ASP A 86 18.24 -37.82 5.65
C ASP A 86 19.24 -37.26 4.63
N PRO A 87 20.54 -37.59 4.74
CA PRO A 87 21.55 -37.12 3.79
C PRO A 87 21.30 -37.59 2.36
N PHE A 88 20.55 -38.67 2.17
CA PHE A 88 20.20 -39.27 0.86
C PHE A 88 18.84 -38.80 0.36
N LEU A 89 18.21 -37.80 1.02
CA LEU A 89 16.88 -37.31 0.65
C LEU A 89 16.80 -36.88 -0.82
N LYS A 90 17.85 -36.24 -1.32
CA LYS A 90 17.91 -35.79 -2.72
C LYS A 90 17.89 -36.94 -3.72
N GLU A 91 18.47 -38.06 -3.38
CA GLU A 91 18.52 -39.26 -4.25
C GLU A 91 17.16 -39.94 -4.36
N LYS A 92 16.25 -39.71 -3.40
CA LYS A 92 14.87 -40.20 -3.42
C LYS A 92 13.94 -39.37 -4.29
N ALA A 93 14.39 -38.19 -4.76
CA ALA A 93 13.59 -37.36 -5.65
C ALA A 93 13.50 -37.97 -7.04
N GLU A 94 12.30 -38.05 -7.60
CA GLU A 94 12.06 -38.49 -8.98
C GLU A 94 12.58 -37.46 -9.98
N LYS A 95 12.44 -36.18 -9.67
CA LYS A 95 12.90 -35.08 -10.52
C LYS A 95 13.16 -33.79 -9.75
N GLU A 96 14.00 -32.92 -10.34
CA GLU A 96 14.16 -31.52 -9.96
C GLU A 96 13.38 -30.61 -10.91
N VAL A 97 12.64 -29.64 -10.38
CA VAL A 97 11.88 -28.68 -11.16
C VAL A 97 12.22 -27.28 -10.70
N TYR A 98 12.40 -26.35 -11.64
CA TYR A 98 12.55 -24.94 -11.33
C TYR A 98 11.19 -24.24 -11.44
N LEU A 99 10.82 -23.54 -10.39
CA LEU A 99 9.56 -22.81 -10.27
C LEU A 99 9.85 -21.34 -9.97
N ASN A 100 8.97 -20.45 -10.37
CA ASN A 100 9.00 -19.07 -9.92
C ASN A 100 7.66 -18.68 -9.31
N GLN A 101 7.73 -17.75 -8.37
CA GLN A 101 6.58 -17.05 -7.82
C GLN A 101 6.80 -15.55 -7.99
N THR A 102 5.74 -14.83 -8.29
CA THR A 102 5.80 -13.39 -8.47
C THR A 102 4.79 -12.71 -7.56
N SER A 103 5.19 -11.57 -7.03
CA SER A 103 4.31 -10.65 -6.32
C SER A 103 4.55 -9.23 -6.84
N SER A 104 3.55 -8.39 -6.74
CA SER A 104 3.68 -6.96 -6.99
C SER A 104 2.85 -6.18 -5.98
N GLY A 105 3.32 -4.99 -5.68
CA GLY A 105 2.67 -4.08 -4.74
C GLY A 105 3.09 -2.65 -5.00
N SER A 106 2.74 -1.80 -4.07
CA SER A 106 3.16 -0.41 -4.01
C SER A 106 4.27 -0.24 -2.99
N ALA A 107 5.17 0.70 -3.22
CA ALA A 107 6.22 1.06 -2.27
C ALA A 107 6.42 2.57 -2.30
N THR A 108 6.63 3.19 -1.15
CA THR A 108 6.83 4.63 -1.03
C THR A 108 8.29 4.95 -0.76
N VAL A 109 8.87 5.81 -1.57
CA VAL A 109 10.25 6.27 -1.38
C VAL A 109 10.30 7.18 -0.17
N ILE A 110 10.96 6.75 0.89
CA ILE A 110 11.10 7.52 2.15
C ILE A 110 12.52 8.06 2.35
N TYR A 111 13.48 7.58 1.56
CA TYR A 111 14.88 8.02 1.62
C TYR A 111 15.52 7.91 0.24
N CYS A 112 16.24 8.98 -0.19
CA CYS A 112 17.06 8.95 -1.39
C CYS A 112 18.22 9.95 -1.22
N GLN A 113 19.34 9.51 -0.64
CA GLN A 113 20.56 10.33 -0.45
C GLN A 113 21.81 9.44 -0.52
N ASN A 114 22.98 10.04 -0.74
CA ASN A 114 24.26 9.34 -0.72
C ASN A 114 24.30 8.08 -1.60
N LYS A 115 23.65 8.13 -2.76
CA LYS A 115 23.49 6.98 -3.67
C LYS A 115 22.77 5.78 -3.03
N ARG A 116 21.96 6.00 -2.03
CA ARG A 116 21.11 4.98 -1.42
C ARG A 116 19.66 5.39 -1.53
N ILE A 117 18.81 4.41 -1.74
CA ILE A 117 17.37 4.59 -1.77
C ILE A 117 16.73 3.57 -0.83
N ALA A 118 15.72 4.01 -0.07
CA ALA A 118 14.89 3.12 0.72
C ALA A 118 13.40 3.39 0.48
N LEU A 119 12.63 2.31 0.39
CA LEU A 119 11.20 2.32 0.13
C LEU A 119 10.47 1.50 1.20
N LEU A 120 9.38 2.06 1.71
CA LEU A 120 8.45 1.42 2.63
C LEU A 120 7.39 0.66 1.82
N THR A 121 7.10 -0.59 2.20
CA THR A 121 6.09 -1.46 1.57
C THR A 121 5.53 -2.47 2.57
N CYS A 122 4.60 -3.33 2.15
CA CYS A 122 4.12 -4.45 2.96
C CYS A 122 5.11 -5.63 2.95
N ALA A 123 5.20 -6.33 4.09
CA ALA A 123 6.03 -7.53 4.22
C ALA A 123 5.62 -8.62 3.22
N HIS A 124 4.31 -8.92 3.10
CA HIS A 124 3.82 -9.97 2.22
C HIS A 124 4.13 -9.75 0.72
N VAL A 125 4.51 -8.53 0.32
CA VAL A 125 4.93 -8.23 -1.06
C VAL A 125 6.33 -8.77 -1.34
N VAL A 126 7.21 -8.79 -0.33
CA VAL A 126 8.65 -9.11 -0.47
C VAL A 126 9.12 -10.28 0.39
N ASP A 127 8.29 -10.77 1.32
CA ASP A 127 8.62 -11.89 2.20
C ASP A 127 8.15 -13.21 1.59
N PHE A 128 9.09 -14.01 1.13
CA PHE A 128 8.86 -15.35 0.61
C PHE A 128 9.61 -16.38 1.45
N SER A 129 8.95 -17.50 1.75
CA SER A 129 9.53 -18.58 2.53
C SER A 129 10.77 -19.16 1.86
N ASP A 130 11.82 -19.46 2.65
CA ASP A 130 13.04 -20.09 2.14
C ASP A 130 12.79 -21.55 1.68
N THR A 131 11.78 -22.19 2.30
CA THR A 131 11.36 -23.56 1.95
C THR A 131 9.85 -23.64 1.89
N VAL A 132 9.34 -24.25 0.83
CA VAL A 132 7.91 -24.50 0.62
C VAL A 132 7.70 -26.00 0.48
N PHE A 133 6.82 -26.55 1.32
CA PHE A 133 6.43 -27.96 1.29
C PHE A 133 5.06 -28.11 0.62
N THR A 134 4.96 -29.06 -0.30
CA THR A 134 3.68 -29.51 -0.86
C THR A 134 3.46 -30.96 -0.44
N PHE A 135 2.25 -31.28 -0.04
CA PHE A 135 1.90 -32.63 0.43
C PHE A 135 0.92 -33.28 -0.51
N TYR A 136 1.00 -34.62 -0.61
CA TYR A 136 -0.02 -35.39 -1.30
C TYR A 136 -1.39 -35.23 -0.63
N ARG A 137 -2.43 -35.34 -1.43
CA ARG A 137 -3.82 -35.38 -0.93
C ARG A 137 -4.33 -36.81 -0.95
N GLY A 138 -5.08 -37.17 0.07
CA GLY A 138 -5.78 -38.45 0.16
C GLY A 138 -7.01 -38.50 -0.75
N VAL A 139 -7.66 -39.65 -0.81
CA VAL A 139 -8.88 -39.89 -1.62
C VAL A 139 -10.03 -38.97 -1.15
N ASP A 140 -10.01 -38.59 0.11
CA ASP A 140 -10.95 -37.66 0.73
C ASP A 140 -10.63 -36.17 0.45
N GLY A 141 -9.59 -35.89 -0.38
CA GLY A 141 -9.11 -34.55 -0.69
C GLY A 141 -8.32 -33.87 0.42
N LYS A 142 -8.18 -34.50 1.60
CA LYS A 142 -7.41 -33.92 2.71
C LYS A 142 -5.92 -34.07 2.48
N GLN A 143 -5.16 -33.10 3.00
CA GLN A 143 -3.71 -33.17 2.99
C GLN A 143 -3.22 -34.34 3.85
N THR A 144 -2.29 -35.11 3.30
CA THR A 144 -1.61 -36.20 4.01
C THR A 144 -0.34 -35.67 4.68
N GLU A 145 0.36 -36.54 5.45
CA GLU A 145 1.68 -36.24 5.99
C GLU A 145 2.82 -36.53 4.99
N ILE A 146 2.48 -37.04 3.79
CA ILE A 146 3.47 -37.43 2.77
C ILE A 146 3.81 -36.21 1.91
N ILE A 147 5.08 -35.84 1.88
CA ILE A 147 5.59 -34.73 1.10
C ILE A 147 5.63 -35.13 -0.38
N GLN A 148 5.00 -34.31 -1.21
CA GLN A 148 5.04 -34.40 -2.65
C GLN A 148 6.23 -33.63 -3.24
N SER A 149 6.52 -32.43 -2.68
CA SER A 149 7.68 -31.66 -3.12
C SER A 149 8.25 -30.77 -2.01
N ILE A 150 9.53 -30.48 -2.12
CA ILE A 150 10.26 -29.53 -1.28
C ILE A 150 10.89 -28.51 -2.22
N ALA A 151 10.38 -27.28 -2.19
CA ALA A 151 10.91 -26.18 -2.99
C ALA A 151 11.80 -25.29 -2.11
N LEU A 152 13.08 -25.22 -2.44
CA LEU A 152 14.09 -24.39 -1.76
C LEU A 152 14.29 -23.10 -2.54
N LYS A 153 14.22 -21.95 -1.85
CA LYS A 153 14.47 -20.65 -2.46
C LYS A 153 15.92 -20.57 -2.92
N ASN A 154 16.10 -20.38 -4.22
CA ASN A 154 17.41 -20.24 -4.84
C ASN A 154 17.83 -18.80 -5.02
N ARG A 155 16.88 -17.93 -5.42
CA ARG A 155 17.12 -16.51 -5.69
C ARG A 155 15.84 -15.73 -5.51
N GLN A 156 15.97 -14.48 -5.02
CA GLN A 156 14.90 -13.49 -4.99
C GLN A 156 15.41 -12.19 -5.61
N ILE A 157 14.57 -11.54 -6.40
CA ILE A 157 14.84 -10.25 -7.03
C ILE A 157 13.67 -9.33 -6.70
N ASN A 158 13.95 -8.25 -5.98
CA ASN A 158 12.98 -7.18 -5.73
C ASN A 158 13.43 -5.95 -6.54
N TYR A 159 12.56 -5.37 -7.34
CA TYR A 159 12.93 -4.23 -8.18
C TYR A 159 11.78 -3.25 -8.38
N VAL A 160 12.15 -2.01 -8.70
CA VAL A 160 11.25 -0.94 -9.09
C VAL A 160 11.65 -0.44 -10.47
N ALA A 161 10.88 -0.80 -11.49
CA ALA A 161 11.21 -0.51 -12.89
C ALA A 161 11.35 1.00 -13.18
N ALA A 162 10.58 1.84 -12.48
CA ALA A 162 10.59 3.30 -12.63
C ALA A 162 11.83 3.98 -12.03
N ILE A 163 12.71 3.25 -11.32
CA ILE A 163 13.93 3.81 -10.72
C ILE A 163 15.13 3.30 -11.52
N GLN A 164 15.79 4.22 -12.21
CA GLN A 164 16.97 3.88 -12.99
C GLN A 164 18.09 3.33 -12.09
N GLY A 165 18.63 2.16 -12.44
CA GLY A 165 19.63 1.48 -11.63
C GLY A 165 19.08 0.63 -10.48
N SER A 166 17.75 0.58 -10.30
CA SER A 166 17.11 -0.34 -9.35
C SER A 166 17.10 -1.75 -9.94
N ARG A 167 18.08 -2.58 -9.54
CA ARG A 167 18.22 -3.95 -10.05
C ARG A 167 17.81 -5.02 -9.05
N ASN A 168 18.13 -4.80 -7.78
CA ASN A 168 17.82 -5.74 -6.71
C ASN A 168 17.78 -5.01 -5.36
N LEU A 169 16.59 -4.67 -4.92
CA LEU A 169 16.37 -4.08 -3.60
C LEU A 169 16.53 -5.18 -2.53
N GLU A 170 17.35 -4.90 -1.54
CA GLU A 170 17.54 -5.75 -0.38
C GLU A 170 16.47 -5.45 0.68
N ILE A 171 16.07 -6.45 1.46
CA ILE A 171 15.18 -6.25 2.60
C ILE A 171 16.05 -5.72 3.75
N LEU A 172 15.94 -4.43 4.03
CA LEU A 172 16.69 -3.76 5.11
C LEU A 172 16.10 -4.08 6.48
N SER A 173 14.76 -4.12 6.57
CA SER A 173 14.03 -4.46 7.78
C SER A 173 12.69 -5.08 7.43
N LEU A 174 12.22 -6.01 8.29
CA LEU A 174 11.00 -6.77 8.08
C LEU A 174 10.27 -6.96 9.42
N ASP A 175 8.98 -6.65 9.42
CA ASP A 175 8.04 -6.96 10.50
C ASP A 175 6.87 -7.74 9.90
N LYS A 176 6.89 -9.06 10.10
CA LYS A 176 5.87 -9.97 9.56
C LYS A 176 4.54 -9.87 10.30
N GLU A 177 4.58 -9.52 11.58
CA GLU A 177 3.40 -9.43 12.43
C GLU A 177 2.53 -8.24 12.01
N ASN A 178 3.15 -7.08 11.83
CA ASN A 178 2.48 -5.86 11.42
C ASN A 178 2.44 -5.66 9.91
N ASP A 179 3.01 -6.62 9.13
CA ASP A 179 3.04 -6.60 7.67
C ASP A 179 3.79 -5.40 7.08
N LEU A 180 4.92 -5.03 7.68
CA LEU A 180 5.77 -3.91 7.27
C LEU A 180 7.13 -4.39 6.75
N ALA A 181 7.62 -3.76 5.70
CA ALA A 181 8.96 -3.99 5.18
C ALA A 181 9.60 -2.67 4.71
N LEU A 182 10.88 -2.54 4.95
CA LEU A 182 11.73 -1.53 4.34
C LEU A 182 12.69 -2.23 3.39
N VAL A 183 12.68 -1.82 2.14
CA VAL A 183 13.59 -2.32 1.11
C VAL A 183 14.48 -1.19 0.60
N GLY A 184 15.70 -1.51 0.23
CA GLY A 184 16.62 -0.49 -0.28
C GLY A 184 17.78 -1.06 -1.05
N GLN A 185 18.53 -0.17 -1.69
CA GLN A 185 19.78 -0.54 -2.36
C GLN A 185 20.73 0.65 -2.47
N ARG A 186 22.00 0.36 -2.74
CA ARG A 186 22.96 1.33 -3.22
C ARG A 186 22.88 1.45 -4.73
N LEU A 187 22.69 2.67 -5.24
CA LEU A 187 22.61 2.96 -6.68
C LEU A 187 24.02 3.08 -7.27
N GLU A 188 24.25 2.42 -8.40
CA GLU A 188 25.55 2.39 -9.06
C GLU A 188 25.81 3.64 -9.94
N SER A 189 24.77 4.40 -10.29
CA SER A 189 24.88 5.54 -11.18
C SER A 189 25.67 6.70 -10.59
N SER A 190 26.45 7.41 -11.42
CA SER A 190 27.22 8.60 -11.02
C SER A 190 26.34 9.83 -10.74
N GLY A 191 25.06 9.81 -11.10
CA GLY A 191 24.08 10.88 -10.87
C GLY A 191 23.19 10.60 -9.67
N VAL A 192 22.64 11.68 -9.06
CA VAL A 192 21.51 11.55 -8.14
C VAL A 192 20.32 11.09 -8.99
N PRO A 193 19.66 9.98 -8.67
CA PRO A 193 18.46 9.59 -9.41
C PRO A 193 17.40 10.67 -9.23
N ASP A 194 16.70 11.00 -10.31
CA ASP A 194 15.52 11.86 -10.25
C ASP A 194 14.36 11.05 -9.67
N VAL A 195 14.33 10.98 -8.34
CA VAL A 195 13.35 10.20 -7.58
C VAL A 195 12.75 11.09 -6.52
N THR A 196 11.45 11.29 -6.63
CA THR A 196 10.67 12.03 -5.64
C THR A 196 10.60 11.22 -4.33
N VAL A 197 11.06 11.82 -3.24
CA VAL A 197 10.94 11.29 -1.89
C VAL A 197 9.65 11.81 -1.27
N PHE A 198 8.93 10.97 -0.55
CA PHE A 198 7.75 11.39 0.19
C PHE A 198 8.10 12.44 1.23
N ASN A 199 7.43 13.58 1.17
CA ASN A 199 7.77 14.79 1.93
C ASN A 199 6.52 15.44 2.54
N TYR A 200 5.73 14.66 3.28
CA TYR A 200 4.55 15.13 4.01
C TYR A 200 4.61 14.64 5.46
N PRO A 201 3.99 15.36 6.40
CA PRO A 201 3.98 14.97 7.81
C PRO A 201 3.35 13.60 8.03
N ILE A 202 3.84 12.91 9.07
CA ILE A 202 3.19 11.71 9.59
C ILE A 202 2.10 12.17 10.55
N GLY A 203 0.88 11.77 10.26
CA GLY A 203 -0.29 12.03 11.07
C GLY A 203 -0.51 10.96 12.15
N LYS A 204 -1.70 10.99 12.74
CA LYS A 204 -2.10 10.07 13.79
C LYS A 204 -3.39 9.35 13.41
N ALA A 205 -3.28 8.07 13.07
CA ALA A 205 -4.46 7.26 12.71
C ALA A 205 -5.46 7.18 13.87
N LYS A 206 -5.00 7.26 15.12
CA LYS A 206 -5.85 7.26 16.32
C LYS A 206 -6.78 8.46 16.42
N GLU A 207 -6.48 9.54 15.72
CA GLU A 207 -7.32 10.75 15.68
C GLU A 207 -8.33 10.74 14.52
N LEU A 208 -8.32 9.67 13.68
CA LEU A 208 -9.33 9.48 12.64
C LEU A 208 -10.69 9.18 13.26
N GLU A 209 -11.72 9.82 12.72
CA GLU A 209 -13.11 9.64 13.11
C GLU A 209 -13.89 8.90 11.98
N TRP A 210 -15.09 8.41 12.29
CA TRP A 210 -16.00 7.86 11.28
C TRP A 210 -16.29 8.88 10.20
N GLY A 211 -16.14 8.46 8.93
CA GLY A 211 -16.38 9.34 7.79
C GLY A 211 -15.21 10.26 7.42
N ALA A 212 -14.09 10.23 8.17
CA ALA A 212 -12.89 11.00 7.80
C ALA A 212 -12.49 10.68 6.36
N PHE A 213 -12.24 11.74 5.57
CA PHE A 213 -11.91 11.63 4.15
C PHE A 213 -10.42 11.29 3.96
N VAL A 214 -10.12 10.31 3.09
CA VAL A 214 -8.75 9.88 2.82
C VAL A 214 -8.46 9.73 1.32
N TYR A 215 -7.23 10.02 0.95
CA TYR A 215 -6.66 9.69 -0.35
C TYR A 215 -5.74 8.48 -0.24
N LEU A 216 -5.85 7.58 -1.22
CA LEU A 216 -5.06 6.36 -1.31
C LEU A 216 -4.22 6.41 -2.59
N PHE A 217 -2.94 6.10 -2.45
CA PHE A 217 -1.96 6.14 -3.53
C PHE A 217 -1.34 4.77 -3.71
N GLY A 218 -1.29 4.25 -4.93
CA GLY A 218 -0.68 2.95 -5.19
C GLY A 218 -0.74 2.52 -6.65
N TYR A 219 -0.42 1.24 -6.87
CA TYR A 219 -0.30 0.63 -8.20
C TYR A 219 -1.20 -0.60 -8.38
N PRO A 220 -2.53 -0.46 -8.21
CA PRO A 220 -3.43 -1.58 -8.47
C PRO A 220 -3.36 -1.99 -9.95
N ALA A 221 -3.29 -3.30 -10.21
CA ALA A 221 -3.16 -3.85 -11.56
C ALA A 221 -2.01 -3.23 -12.40
N GLY A 222 -0.99 -2.66 -11.74
CA GLY A 222 0.16 -2.04 -12.39
C GLY A 222 -0.04 -0.58 -12.84
N TYR A 223 -1.19 0.03 -12.60
CA TYR A 223 -1.46 1.43 -12.93
C TYR A 223 -1.23 2.33 -11.73
N ARG A 224 -0.55 3.47 -11.93
CA ARG A 224 -0.43 4.52 -10.92
C ARG A 224 -1.81 5.15 -10.69
N ILE A 225 -2.38 4.95 -9.54
CA ILE A 225 -3.74 5.42 -9.20
C ILE A 225 -3.71 6.22 -7.91
N VAL A 226 -4.43 7.33 -7.92
CA VAL A 226 -4.88 8.05 -6.74
C VAL A 226 -6.39 7.85 -6.65
N THR A 227 -6.86 7.28 -5.57
CA THR A 227 -8.30 7.15 -5.29
C THR A 227 -8.63 7.76 -3.95
N LYS A 228 -9.91 7.86 -3.65
CA LYS A 228 -10.43 8.45 -2.42
C LYS A 228 -11.43 7.52 -1.77
N ALA A 229 -11.50 7.59 -0.45
CA ALA A 229 -12.37 6.79 0.39
C ALA A 229 -12.72 7.54 1.67
N ILE A 230 -13.59 6.94 2.48
CA ILE A 230 -13.84 7.36 3.84
C ILE A 230 -13.36 6.30 4.83
N VAL A 231 -13.04 6.73 6.03
CA VAL A 231 -12.78 5.84 7.16
C VAL A 231 -14.11 5.27 7.64
N SER A 232 -14.30 3.98 7.38
CA SER A 232 -15.55 3.27 7.69
C SER A 232 -15.56 2.59 9.07
N ASN A 233 -14.38 2.41 9.69
CA ASN A 233 -14.24 1.88 11.04
C ASN A 233 -12.87 2.27 11.62
N PRO A 234 -12.79 3.37 12.40
CA PRO A 234 -11.55 3.81 13.03
C PRO A 234 -11.23 3.02 14.30
N ASN A 235 -9.97 3.10 14.76
CA ASN A 235 -9.51 2.63 16.08
C ASN A 235 -9.93 1.20 16.44
N ARG A 236 -9.74 0.25 15.52
CA ARG A 236 -10.15 -1.16 15.70
C ARG A 236 -9.28 -1.90 16.72
N ASP A 237 -8.12 -1.38 17.04
CA ASP A 237 -7.18 -1.93 18.00
C ASP A 237 -6.42 -0.83 18.74
N LYS A 238 -5.57 -1.23 19.68
CA LYS A 238 -4.75 -0.31 20.48
C LYS A 238 -3.77 0.56 19.68
N TYR A 239 -3.47 0.17 18.45
CA TYR A 239 -2.55 0.89 17.57
C TYR A 239 -3.25 1.92 16.68
N GLY A 240 -4.57 1.85 16.55
CA GLY A 240 -5.36 2.74 15.70
C GLY A 240 -5.58 2.19 14.30
N SER A 241 -5.51 0.86 14.10
CA SER A 241 -5.88 0.23 12.82
C SER A 241 -7.29 0.61 12.41
N PHE A 242 -7.51 0.81 11.12
CA PHE A 242 -8.80 1.26 10.61
C PHE A 242 -9.18 0.56 9.30
N LEU A 243 -10.46 0.67 8.93
CA LEU A 243 -10.98 0.22 7.64
C LEU A 243 -11.41 1.42 6.82
N THR A 244 -11.25 1.29 5.51
CA THR A 244 -11.82 2.22 4.53
C THR A 244 -12.76 1.48 3.58
N ASP A 245 -13.64 2.22 2.90
CA ASP A 245 -14.54 1.72 1.85
C ASP A 245 -13.88 1.70 0.46
N ALA A 246 -12.57 1.87 0.40
CA ALA A 246 -11.83 1.90 -0.86
C ALA A 246 -12.08 0.65 -1.71
N VAL A 247 -12.24 0.87 -3.02
CA VAL A 247 -12.20 -0.22 -4.00
C VAL A 247 -10.77 -0.69 -4.14
N PHE A 248 -10.49 -1.84 -3.57
CA PHE A 248 -9.15 -2.41 -3.51
C PHE A 248 -8.93 -3.43 -4.63
N ASN A 249 -7.74 -3.39 -5.26
CA ASN A 249 -7.27 -4.38 -6.21
C ASN A 249 -5.84 -4.82 -5.87
N LYS A 250 -5.44 -6.00 -6.36
CA LYS A 250 -4.05 -6.49 -6.25
C LYS A 250 -3.07 -5.42 -6.74
N GLY A 251 -2.02 -5.15 -5.96
CA GLY A 251 -1.03 -4.12 -6.24
C GLY A 251 -1.17 -2.85 -5.38
N PHE A 252 -2.30 -2.63 -4.69
CA PHE A 252 -2.41 -1.55 -3.71
C PHE A 252 -1.63 -1.79 -2.43
N SER A 253 -1.37 -3.05 -2.04
CA SER A 253 -0.58 -3.38 -0.84
C SER A 253 0.73 -2.60 -0.80
N GLY A 254 1.00 -1.93 0.33
CA GLY A 254 2.15 -1.04 0.50
C GLY A 254 1.95 0.40 -0.02
N GLY A 255 0.79 0.70 -0.62
CA GLY A 255 0.38 2.06 -0.96
C GLY A 255 0.01 2.88 0.28
N ILE A 256 0.21 4.19 0.24
CA ILE A 256 -0.01 5.08 1.37
C ILE A 256 -1.42 5.64 1.41
N ILE A 257 -1.86 5.99 2.63
CA ILE A 257 -3.14 6.63 2.92
C ILE A 257 -2.87 7.96 3.58
N LEU A 258 -3.39 9.04 2.99
CA LEU A 258 -3.30 10.38 3.53
C LEU A 258 -4.68 10.92 3.90
N ALA A 259 -4.78 11.58 5.04
CA ALA A 259 -5.90 12.40 5.45
C ALA A 259 -5.54 13.89 5.34
N ILE A 260 -6.55 14.75 5.39
CA ILE A 260 -6.36 16.22 5.39
C ILE A 260 -6.76 16.71 6.76
N ARG A 261 -5.92 17.55 7.37
CA ARG A 261 -6.22 18.22 8.64
C ARG A 261 -6.40 19.71 8.41
N ASP A 262 -7.53 20.27 8.84
CA ASP A 262 -7.83 21.69 8.69
C ASP A 262 -7.74 22.19 7.22
N GLY A 263 -8.18 21.39 6.27
CA GLY A 263 -8.25 21.75 4.85
C GLY A 263 -6.96 21.56 4.05
N VAL A 264 -7.12 21.62 2.73
CA VAL A 264 -6.01 21.54 1.76
C VAL A 264 -5.09 22.78 1.94
N PRO A 265 -3.75 22.62 1.93
CA PRO A 265 -2.97 21.45 1.49
C PRO A 265 -2.41 20.57 2.63
N ASN A 266 -3.02 20.57 3.79
CA ASN A 266 -2.44 19.94 4.98
C ASN A 266 -2.66 18.41 4.95
N PHE A 267 -1.96 17.73 4.03
CA PHE A 267 -1.96 16.28 3.95
C PHE A 267 -1.06 15.67 5.02
N GLU A 268 -1.55 14.63 5.70
CA GLU A 268 -0.81 13.85 6.68
C GLU A 268 -0.89 12.36 6.34
N LEU A 269 0.23 11.65 6.45
CA LEU A 269 0.28 10.20 6.29
C LEU A 269 -0.38 9.54 7.51
N VAL A 270 -1.54 8.93 7.33
CA VAL A 270 -2.27 8.26 8.41
C VAL A 270 -2.17 6.74 8.37
N GLY A 271 -1.66 6.18 7.27
CA GLY A 271 -1.47 4.73 7.20
C GLY A 271 -0.99 4.23 5.85
N MET A 272 -0.95 2.91 5.76
CA MET A 272 -0.57 2.17 4.56
C MET A 272 -1.60 1.07 4.28
N MET A 273 -1.87 0.84 2.99
CA MET A 273 -2.80 -0.20 2.53
C MET A 273 -2.25 -1.59 2.81
N LYS A 274 -3.05 -2.41 3.50
CA LYS A 274 -2.75 -3.81 3.79
C LYS A 274 -3.46 -4.75 2.79
N LEU A 275 -3.14 -6.04 2.84
CA LEU A 275 -3.84 -7.06 2.05
C LEU A 275 -5.35 -7.08 2.38
N VAL A 276 -6.19 -7.11 1.35
CA VAL A 276 -7.64 -7.25 1.52
C VAL A 276 -7.99 -8.70 1.80
N PRO A 277 -8.90 -8.95 2.76
CA PRO A 277 -9.43 -10.29 2.97
C PRO A 277 -10.14 -10.80 1.72
N GLY A 278 -9.95 -12.07 1.41
CA GLY A 278 -10.62 -12.77 0.33
C GLY A 278 -11.23 -14.08 0.82
N HIS A 279 -12.33 -14.50 0.20
CA HIS A 279 -12.90 -15.82 0.41
C HIS A 279 -12.38 -16.77 -0.65
N GLN A 280 -11.80 -17.89 -0.21
CA GLN A 280 -11.44 -18.97 -1.11
C GLN A 280 -12.71 -19.77 -1.44
N GLN A 281 -13.07 -19.79 -2.71
CA GLN A 281 -14.18 -20.59 -3.22
C GLN A 281 -13.64 -21.72 -4.09
N TYR A 282 -14.33 -22.86 -4.03
CA TYR A 282 -14.05 -24.00 -4.89
C TYR A 282 -15.19 -24.13 -5.89
N TYR A 283 -14.85 -24.30 -7.15
CA TYR A 283 -15.80 -24.49 -8.23
C TYR A 283 -15.37 -25.65 -9.13
N LEU A 284 -16.32 -26.21 -9.83
CA LEU A 284 -16.08 -27.24 -10.83
C LEU A 284 -15.99 -26.57 -12.20
N THR A 285 -14.95 -26.88 -12.93
CA THR A 285 -14.70 -26.35 -14.28
C THR A 285 -14.46 -27.49 -15.25
N PRO A 286 -15.00 -27.40 -16.50
CA PRO A 286 -14.75 -28.39 -17.54
C PRO A 286 -13.34 -28.31 -18.15
N ALA A 287 -12.62 -27.19 -17.94
CA ALA A 287 -11.27 -26.98 -18.47
C ALA A 287 -10.26 -26.87 -17.34
N LYS A 288 -9.02 -27.28 -17.56
CA LYS A 288 -7.91 -27.00 -16.66
C LYS A 288 -7.50 -25.54 -16.76
N GLU A 289 -6.90 -25.01 -15.70
CA GLU A 289 -6.36 -23.67 -15.68
C GLU A 289 -5.45 -23.41 -16.89
N GLY A 290 -5.74 -22.34 -17.65
CA GLY A 290 -5.00 -21.97 -18.86
C GLY A 290 -5.50 -22.60 -20.16
N GLU A 291 -6.51 -23.49 -20.11
CA GLU A 291 -7.16 -24.04 -21.31
C GLU A 291 -8.40 -23.20 -21.65
N ALA A 292 -8.44 -22.67 -22.88
CA ALA A 292 -9.65 -22.07 -23.43
C ALA A 292 -10.58 -23.17 -23.94
N MET A 293 -11.81 -23.22 -23.43
CA MET A 293 -12.83 -24.16 -23.87
C MET A 293 -14.09 -23.41 -24.27
N GLU A 294 -14.53 -23.64 -25.52
CA GLU A 294 -15.86 -23.19 -25.95
C GLU A 294 -16.89 -24.23 -25.52
N PHE A 295 -17.92 -23.81 -24.81
CA PHE A 295 -19.08 -24.66 -24.48
C PHE A 295 -20.37 -23.87 -24.62
N ASP A 296 -21.44 -24.60 -25.01
CA ASP A 296 -22.79 -24.06 -25.09
C ASP A 296 -23.49 -24.25 -23.73
N SER A 297 -23.86 -23.15 -23.07
CA SER A 297 -24.56 -23.17 -21.78
C SER A 297 -25.94 -23.84 -21.80
N ASN A 298 -26.51 -24.08 -22.98
CA ASN A 298 -27.79 -24.75 -23.16
C ASN A 298 -27.66 -26.27 -23.28
N ILE A 299 -26.43 -26.80 -23.40
CA ILE A 299 -26.17 -28.23 -23.56
C ILE A 299 -25.47 -28.74 -22.28
N PRO A 300 -25.99 -29.80 -21.60
CA PRO A 300 -25.31 -30.39 -20.47
C PRO A 300 -23.88 -30.85 -20.82
N PHE A 301 -22.89 -30.41 -20.06
CA PHE A 301 -21.52 -30.83 -20.20
C PHE A 301 -21.39 -32.31 -19.81
N LYS A 302 -20.75 -33.13 -20.68
CA LYS A 302 -20.58 -34.57 -20.49
C LYS A 302 -19.12 -35.03 -20.35
N GLY A 303 -18.17 -34.09 -20.32
CA GLY A 303 -16.75 -34.37 -20.16
C GLY A 303 -16.32 -34.43 -18.69
N ASP A 304 -15.01 -34.56 -18.47
CA ASP A 304 -14.41 -34.49 -17.14
C ASP A 304 -14.55 -33.08 -16.57
N VAL A 305 -14.72 -32.99 -15.25
CA VAL A 305 -14.72 -31.74 -14.51
C VAL A 305 -13.59 -31.73 -13.49
N TYR A 306 -12.98 -30.59 -13.31
CA TYR A 306 -11.87 -30.35 -12.41
C TYR A 306 -12.30 -29.42 -11.28
N ALA A 307 -11.79 -29.65 -10.07
CA ALA A 307 -12.00 -28.74 -8.96
C ALA A 307 -10.89 -27.69 -8.96
N GLU A 308 -11.27 -26.43 -9.08
CA GLU A 308 -10.36 -25.28 -8.98
C GLU A 308 -10.73 -24.40 -7.79
N SER A 309 -9.76 -23.66 -7.29
CA SER A 309 -9.98 -22.69 -6.23
C SER A 309 -9.76 -21.27 -6.75
N ARG A 310 -10.67 -20.38 -6.38
CA ARG A 310 -10.58 -18.96 -6.67
C ARG A 310 -10.68 -18.15 -5.38
N THR A 311 -9.87 -17.12 -5.26
CA THR A 311 -9.98 -16.17 -4.16
C THR A 311 -10.79 -14.96 -4.64
N ASP A 312 -12.00 -14.82 -4.12
CA ASP A 312 -12.83 -13.64 -4.38
C ASP A 312 -12.53 -12.55 -3.35
N ILE A 313 -12.18 -11.37 -3.83
CA ILE A 313 -11.85 -10.21 -2.98
C ILE A 313 -13.14 -9.63 -2.41
N ILE A 314 -13.13 -9.33 -1.11
CA ILE A 314 -14.25 -8.63 -0.45
C ILE A 314 -14.06 -7.13 -0.72
N TYR A 315 -14.82 -6.59 -1.67
CA TYR A 315 -14.78 -5.17 -1.99
C TYR A 315 -15.44 -4.32 -0.88
N GLY A 316 -14.98 -3.08 -0.73
CA GLY A 316 -15.52 -2.12 0.24
C GLY A 316 -15.11 -2.38 1.70
N VAL A 317 -14.14 -3.29 1.93
CA VAL A 317 -13.54 -3.53 3.24
C VAL A 317 -12.02 -3.57 3.06
N ALA A 318 -11.40 -2.42 3.13
CA ALA A 318 -9.96 -2.27 2.92
C ALA A 318 -9.26 -1.95 4.27
N PRO A 319 -8.54 -2.92 4.88
CA PRO A 319 -7.80 -2.70 6.11
C PRO A 319 -6.54 -1.88 5.86
N ALA A 320 -6.21 -1.02 6.83
CA ALA A 320 -5.04 -0.16 6.82
C ALA A 320 -4.14 -0.45 8.02
N ILE A 321 -2.83 -0.42 7.78
CA ILE A 321 -1.79 -0.37 8.80
C ILE A 321 -1.70 1.09 9.26
N PRO A 322 -1.87 1.42 10.55
CA PRO A 322 -1.86 2.80 11.02
C PRO A 322 -0.45 3.40 11.00
N ALA A 323 -0.36 4.72 10.88
CA ALA A 323 0.91 5.45 10.87
C ALA A 323 1.73 5.21 12.13
N GLU A 324 1.10 4.99 13.26
CA GLU A 324 1.76 4.67 14.54
C GLU A 324 2.63 3.42 14.46
N LEU A 325 2.16 2.35 13.79
CA LEU A 325 2.95 1.14 13.58
C LEU A 325 4.10 1.37 12.59
N ILE A 326 3.92 2.21 11.58
CA ILE A 326 4.98 2.62 10.66
C ILE A 326 6.10 3.34 11.42
N VAL A 327 5.72 4.29 12.30
CA VAL A 327 6.67 5.03 13.14
C VAL A 327 7.41 4.09 14.08
N GLU A 328 6.71 3.20 14.79
CA GLU A 328 7.31 2.22 15.71
C GLU A 328 8.30 1.30 14.99
N PHE A 329 7.92 0.79 13.82
CA PHE A 329 8.77 -0.05 12.98
C PHE A 329 10.07 0.66 12.57
N LEU A 330 9.98 1.90 12.10
CA LEU A 330 11.15 2.67 11.68
C LEU A 330 12.00 3.08 12.87
N GLN A 331 11.41 3.51 13.99
CA GLN A 331 12.13 3.88 15.22
C GLN A 331 12.90 2.70 15.80
N THR A 332 12.30 1.52 15.83
CA THR A 332 12.96 0.29 16.31
C THR A 332 14.20 -0.07 15.47
N ASN A 333 14.20 0.29 14.19
CA ASN A 333 15.28 -0.03 13.27
C ASN A 333 16.26 1.14 13.00
N LEU A 334 16.06 2.32 13.61
CA LEU A 334 16.79 3.54 13.28
C LEU A 334 18.32 3.38 13.32
N GLN A 335 18.86 2.78 14.39
CA GLN A 335 20.30 2.64 14.56
C GLN A 335 20.90 1.73 13.49
N LYS A 336 20.27 0.56 13.28
CA LYS A 336 20.68 -0.37 12.22
C LYS A 336 20.69 0.29 10.84
N LEU A 337 19.61 0.99 10.50
CA LEU A 337 19.48 1.68 9.23
C LEU A 337 20.52 2.78 9.04
N ALA A 338 20.80 3.55 10.09
CA ALA A 338 21.84 4.60 10.06
C ALA A 338 23.23 3.99 9.86
N ASP A 339 23.56 2.88 10.53
CA ASP A 339 24.83 2.17 10.39
C ASP A 339 25.01 1.62 8.96
N GLU A 340 23.92 1.20 8.32
CA GLU A 340 23.89 0.77 6.92
C GLU A 340 23.85 1.97 5.93
N GLY A 341 23.78 3.22 6.45
CA GLY A 341 23.78 4.46 5.68
C GLY A 341 22.43 4.92 5.15
N TYR A 342 21.34 4.46 5.77
CA TYR A 342 19.97 4.88 5.49
C TYR A 342 19.42 5.70 6.67
N ASP A 343 19.65 7.01 6.67
CA ASP A 343 19.11 7.89 7.71
C ASP A 343 17.66 8.28 7.41
N VAL A 344 16.72 7.55 7.99
CA VAL A 344 15.28 7.78 7.81
C VAL A 344 14.68 8.79 8.80
N ARG A 345 15.48 9.43 9.66
CA ARG A 345 15.01 10.46 10.61
C ARG A 345 14.29 11.62 9.92
N PRO A 346 14.74 12.15 8.78
CA PRO A 346 14.00 13.21 8.09
C PRO A 346 12.56 12.84 7.73
N PHE A 347 12.28 11.57 7.42
CA PHE A 347 10.92 11.11 7.19
C PHE A 347 10.09 11.09 8.48
N LEU A 348 10.68 10.72 9.61
CA LEU A 348 9.98 10.65 10.91
C LEU A 348 9.76 12.03 11.55
N GLU A 349 10.68 12.97 11.34
CA GLU A 349 10.71 14.28 11.98
C GLU A 349 10.12 15.39 11.10
N HIS A 350 9.39 15.02 10.04
CA HIS A 350 8.84 16.02 9.11
C HIS A 350 7.97 17.02 9.89
N PRO A 351 8.32 18.32 9.97
CA PRO A 351 7.54 19.28 10.72
C PRO A 351 6.14 19.38 10.12
N SER A 352 5.12 19.24 10.95
CA SER A 352 3.77 19.63 10.57
C SER A 352 3.84 21.02 9.98
N ILE A 353 3.15 21.28 8.87
CA ILE A 353 3.13 22.60 8.23
C ILE A 353 2.64 23.60 9.31
N VAL A 354 3.58 24.37 9.86
CA VAL A 354 3.27 25.38 10.88
C VAL A 354 2.31 26.36 10.25
N LYS A 355 1.14 26.53 10.87
CA LYS A 355 0.17 27.57 10.47
C LYS A 355 0.93 28.88 10.34
N PRO A 356 0.81 29.63 9.23
CA PRO A 356 1.36 30.98 9.20
C PRO A 356 0.69 31.76 10.33
N GLU A 357 1.50 32.22 11.29
CA GLU A 357 1.01 33.19 12.31
C GLU A 357 0.33 34.34 11.58
N ASN A 358 -0.92 34.57 11.90
CA ASN A 358 -1.66 35.73 11.43
C ASN A 358 -0.92 36.98 11.89
N LYS A 359 -0.28 37.70 10.97
CA LYS A 359 0.02 39.11 11.11
C LYS A 359 -1.07 39.93 10.47
#